data_57653b98b4ceea56e91b5017ec6f0f3c
#
_entry.id   57653b98b4ceea56e91b5017ec6f0f3c
#
_cell.length_a   1.000
_cell.length_b   1.000
_cell.length_c   1.000
_cell.angle_alpha   90.00
_cell.angle_beta   90.00
_cell.angle_gamma   90.00
#
_symmetry.space_group_name_H-M   'P 1'
#
loop_
_entity.id
_entity.type
_entity.pdbx_description
1 polymer ?
#
loop_
_entity_poly.entity_id
_entity_poly.type
_entity_poly.pdbx_seq_one_letter_code
_entity_poly.pdbx_strand_id
1 'polypeptide(L)'
;EMCIRDRYMAVIYDPSRIKTVYTKKLGTSGQYLTTMAKDNDALIAINGGGFEDPNFNSNGAQPLGITFSGGKLITSKSYSGSGGLIGFTEDDKLVLGKMTVKQAQQMKIRDGVTFGPFLIVNGKSSTVLGNGGWGTAPRTAIGQRKDGIVLFLVIDGRRVSEPGADMNDLIEIMERYGAYNAANLDGGTSSVMVVNGEIINDPIDSSGAHRTRYISTGFILTKK
;
A
#
# COMPACT_ATOMS: atom_id res chain seq x y z
N GLU A 1 -11.75 3.24 -23.46
CA GLU A 1 -11.71 3.74 -22.07
C GLU A 1 -12.39 2.73 -21.16
N MET A 2 -11.59 2.02 -20.38
CA MET A 2 -12.13 1.15 -19.33
C MET A 2 -12.64 2.04 -18.19
N CYS A 3 -13.95 2.05 -17.95
CA CYS A 3 -14.55 2.83 -16.87
C CYS A 3 -14.25 2.14 -15.53
N ILE A 4 -13.15 2.48 -14.89
CA ILE A 4 -12.91 2.11 -13.48
C ILE A 4 -13.80 3.03 -12.64
N ARG A 5 -14.97 2.55 -12.22
CA ARG A 5 -15.98 3.35 -11.51
C ARG A 5 -15.69 3.46 -10.02
N ASP A 6 -15.20 2.38 -9.38
CA ASP A 6 -15.02 2.30 -7.93
C ASP A 6 -13.55 2.44 -7.54
N ARG A 7 -13.08 3.68 -7.61
CA ARG A 7 -11.75 4.10 -7.16
C ARG A 7 -11.86 5.20 -6.12
N TYR A 8 -11.07 5.07 -5.09
CA TYR A 8 -10.99 5.98 -3.96
C TYR A 8 -9.59 6.57 -3.92
N MET A 9 -9.50 7.89 -4.04
CA MET A 9 -8.22 8.61 -4.00
C MET A 9 -8.24 9.61 -2.85
N ALA A 10 -7.32 9.43 -1.89
CA ALA A 10 -7.04 10.45 -0.89
C ALA A 10 -5.83 11.27 -1.32
N VAL A 11 -5.99 12.60 -1.38
CA VAL A 11 -4.95 13.57 -1.70
C VAL A 11 -4.51 14.26 -0.41
N ILE A 12 -3.28 14.00 0.03
CA ILE A 12 -2.77 14.35 1.35
C ILE A 12 -1.72 15.45 1.20
N TYR A 13 -2.03 16.65 1.68
CA TYR A 13 -1.17 17.82 1.56
C TYR A 13 -0.03 17.89 2.58
N ASP A 14 -0.13 17.16 3.69
CA ASP A 14 0.86 17.17 4.77
C ASP A 14 1.47 15.76 4.92
N PRO A 15 2.59 15.46 4.23
CA PRO A 15 3.22 14.16 4.28
C PRO A 15 3.85 13.82 5.64
N SER A 16 4.12 14.80 6.50
CA SER A 16 4.70 14.57 7.83
C SER A 16 3.81 13.74 8.74
N ARG A 17 2.51 13.72 8.45
CA ARG A 17 1.48 12.98 9.17
C ARG A 17 1.30 11.54 8.70
N ILE A 18 1.98 11.15 7.61
CA ILE A 18 1.95 9.77 7.12
C ILE A 18 2.82 8.90 8.02
N LYS A 19 2.27 7.78 8.48
CA LYS A 19 2.98 6.78 9.28
C LYS A 19 2.70 5.38 8.79
N THR A 20 3.65 4.48 8.99
CA THR A 20 3.43 3.05 8.88
C THR A 20 2.91 2.52 10.20
N VAL A 21 1.81 1.77 10.13
CA VAL A 21 1.30 0.98 11.25
C VAL A 21 1.46 -0.51 10.97
N TYR A 22 1.54 -1.30 12.02
CA TYR A 22 1.67 -2.74 11.93
C TYR A 22 0.87 -3.43 13.04
N THR A 23 0.61 -4.74 12.85
CA THR A 23 -0.14 -5.52 13.82
C THR A 23 0.54 -5.55 15.19
N LYS A 24 -0.22 -5.33 16.25
CA LYS A 24 0.25 -5.49 17.65
C LYS A 24 0.58 -6.94 17.99
N LYS A 25 0.16 -7.88 17.15
CA LYS A 25 0.35 -9.34 17.33
C LYS A 25 1.35 -9.89 16.32
N LEU A 26 2.43 -9.15 16.06
CA LEU A 26 3.46 -9.50 15.08
C LEU A 26 3.98 -10.94 15.32
N GLY A 27 4.05 -11.72 14.25
CA GLY A 27 4.44 -13.14 14.29
C GLY A 27 3.33 -14.09 14.77
N THR A 28 2.19 -13.60 15.23
CA THR A 28 1.06 -14.42 15.72
C THR A 28 -0.19 -14.23 14.84
N SER A 29 -0.59 -12.99 14.61
CA SER A 29 -1.70 -12.69 13.70
C SER A 29 -1.62 -11.24 13.19
N GLY A 30 -2.24 -10.98 12.05
CA GLY A 30 -2.57 -9.62 11.60
C GLY A 30 -3.70 -9.01 12.42
N GLN A 31 -4.11 -7.83 11.98
CA GLN A 31 -5.29 -7.12 12.47
C GLN A 31 -6.10 -6.57 11.29
N TYR A 32 -7.37 -6.30 11.50
CA TYR A 32 -8.14 -5.49 10.55
C TYR A 32 -7.57 -4.07 10.48
N LEU A 33 -7.56 -3.49 9.29
CA LEU A 33 -7.10 -2.11 9.10
C LEU A 33 -7.90 -1.10 9.93
N THR A 34 -9.20 -1.31 10.13
CA THR A 34 -10.06 -0.50 11.00
C THR A 34 -9.55 -0.49 12.45
N THR A 35 -9.09 -1.64 12.95
CA THR A 35 -8.49 -1.73 14.30
C THR A 35 -7.17 -0.97 14.35
N MET A 36 -6.27 -1.16 13.36
CA MET A 36 -5.01 -0.43 13.30
C MET A 36 -5.24 1.08 13.20
N ALA A 37 -6.21 1.52 12.39
CA ALA A 37 -6.59 2.93 12.24
C ALA A 37 -7.08 3.52 13.57
N LYS A 38 -7.98 2.83 14.26
CA LYS A 38 -8.50 3.25 15.56
C LYS A 38 -7.40 3.33 16.62
N ASP A 39 -6.56 2.32 16.70
CA ASP A 39 -5.47 2.22 17.69
C ASP A 39 -4.40 3.32 17.54
N ASN A 40 -4.35 3.99 16.37
CA ASN A 40 -3.37 5.02 16.04
C ASN A 40 -4.01 6.39 15.70
N ASP A 41 -5.28 6.62 16.07
CA ASP A 41 -6.01 7.86 15.80
C ASP A 41 -5.91 8.32 14.33
N ALA A 42 -6.03 7.37 13.41
CA ALA A 42 -5.93 7.66 11.98
C ALA A 42 -7.18 8.38 11.46
N LEU A 43 -6.95 9.42 10.66
CA LEU A 43 -7.98 10.05 9.84
C LEU A 43 -8.27 9.20 8.59
N ILE A 44 -7.20 8.73 7.92
CA ILE A 44 -7.26 7.88 6.74
C ILE A 44 -6.28 6.72 6.93
N ALA A 45 -6.64 5.54 6.46
CA ALA A 45 -5.73 4.40 6.40
C ALA A 45 -5.92 3.61 5.11
N ILE A 46 -4.82 3.05 4.58
CA ILE A 46 -4.81 2.04 3.52
C ILE A 46 -3.96 0.85 3.95
N ASN A 47 -4.24 -0.32 3.41
CA ASN A 47 -3.38 -1.49 3.63
C ASN A 47 -1.96 -1.23 3.09
N GLY A 48 -0.99 -1.96 3.64
CA GLY A 48 0.44 -1.76 3.36
C GLY A 48 1.07 -2.80 2.46
N GLY A 49 2.23 -3.30 2.88
CA GLY A 49 3.03 -4.26 2.14
C GLY A 49 2.54 -5.70 2.22
N GLY A 50 3.27 -6.58 1.54
CA GLY A 50 3.00 -8.01 1.55
C GLY A 50 3.32 -8.67 2.90
N PHE A 51 2.75 -9.84 3.10
CA PHE A 51 2.97 -10.68 4.26
C PHE A 51 3.05 -12.16 3.85
N GLU A 52 3.55 -13.00 4.74
CA GLU A 52 3.58 -14.44 4.50
C GLU A 52 2.15 -14.96 4.35
N ASP A 53 1.80 -15.42 3.16
CA ASP A 53 0.43 -15.80 2.81
C ASP A 53 0.41 -17.10 1.97
N PRO A 54 0.84 -18.24 2.56
CA PRO A 54 0.82 -19.51 1.87
C PRO A 54 -0.61 -19.85 1.49
N ASN A 55 -0.80 -20.17 0.20
CA ASN A 55 -2.11 -20.51 -0.39
C ASN A 55 -3.20 -19.40 -0.22
N PHE A 56 -2.81 -18.15 -0.05
CA PHE A 56 -3.71 -17.00 0.12
C PHE A 56 -4.69 -17.13 1.30
N ASN A 57 -4.29 -17.84 2.34
CA ASN A 57 -5.14 -18.16 3.51
C ASN A 57 -4.46 -17.92 4.86
N SER A 58 -3.48 -17.01 4.91
CA SER A 58 -2.83 -16.67 6.17
C SER A 58 -3.65 -15.65 6.97
N ASN A 59 -3.30 -15.55 8.25
CA ASN A 59 -3.88 -14.57 9.16
C ASN A 59 -3.12 -13.23 9.21
N GLY A 60 -2.22 -12.96 8.24
CA GLY A 60 -1.48 -11.71 8.17
C GLY A 60 -0.46 -11.48 9.30
N ALA A 61 0.09 -12.53 9.90
CA ALA A 61 0.95 -12.42 11.07
C ALA A 61 2.31 -11.79 10.80
N GLN A 62 2.92 -12.07 9.63
CA GLN A 62 4.30 -11.77 9.35
C GLN A 62 4.48 -10.95 8.08
N PRO A 63 4.85 -9.65 8.20
CA PRO A 63 5.19 -8.84 7.02
C PRO A 63 6.43 -9.39 6.30
N LEU A 64 6.43 -9.31 4.99
CA LEU A 64 7.57 -9.63 4.13
C LEU A 64 8.51 -8.44 3.99
N GLY A 65 9.78 -8.72 3.71
CA GLY A 65 10.79 -7.71 3.45
C GLY A 65 11.07 -6.83 4.67
N ILE A 66 11.39 -5.58 4.39
CA ILE A 66 11.77 -4.58 5.38
C ILE A 66 10.53 -3.73 5.75
N THR A 67 10.28 -3.57 7.04
CA THR A 67 9.25 -2.67 7.58
C THR A 67 9.87 -1.71 8.57
N PHE A 68 9.66 -0.40 8.38
CA PHE A 68 10.00 0.66 9.31
C PHE A 68 8.74 1.35 9.82
N SER A 69 8.74 1.73 11.10
CA SER A 69 7.68 2.54 11.72
C SER A 69 8.31 3.47 12.76
N GLY A 70 8.10 4.78 12.61
CA GLY A 70 8.64 5.80 13.49
C GLY A 70 10.16 5.77 13.63
N GLY A 71 10.89 5.51 12.54
CA GLY A 71 12.35 5.42 12.50
C GLY A 71 12.93 4.09 13.01
N LYS A 72 12.08 3.17 13.45
CA LYS A 72 12.51 1.87 13.99
C LYS A 72 12.31 0.76 12.96
N LEU A 73 13.30 -0.12 12.84
CA LEU A 73 13.14 -1.38 12.09
C LEU A 73 12.22 -2.32 12.87
N ILE A 74 11.08 -2.65 12.28
CA ILE A 74 10.09 -3.56 12.85
C ILE A 74 10.39 -5.01 12.46
N THR A 75 10.69 -5.23 11.18
CA THR A 75 11.03 -6.56 10.67
C THR A 75 11.90 -6.46 9.41
N SER A 76 12.68 -7.52 9.17
CA SER A 76 13.47 -7.71 7.97
C SER A 76 13.41 -9.18 7.59
N LYS A 77 12.50 -9.54 6.71
CA LYS A 77 12.31 -10.90 6.18
C LYS A 77 12.68 -10.95 4.70
N SER A 78 12.85 -12.14 4.18
CA SER A 78 13.08 -12.32 2.75
C SER A 78 11.89 -11.82 1.93
N TYR A 79 12.18 -11.20 0.78
CA TYR A 79 11.20 -10.79 -0.20
C TYR A 79 11.76 -11.05 -1.60
N SER A 80 11.07 -11.89 -2.37
CA SER A 80 11.46 -12.30 -3.72
C SER A 80 10.65 -11.62 -4.83
N GLY A 81 9.76 -10.69 -4.48
CA GLY A 81 8.89 -10.01 -5.45
C GLY A 81 9.60 -8.99 -6.33
N SER A 82 8.87 -8.45 -7.30
CA SER A 82 9.36 -7.49 -8.31
C SER A 82 9.63 -6.08 -7.78
N GLY A 83 9.25 -5.77 -6.54
CA GLY A 83 9.42 -4.45 -5.92
C GLY A 83 10.58 -4.38 -4.93
N GLY A 84 10.35 -3.67 -3.83
CA GLY A 84 11.30 -3.43 -2.76
C GLY A 84 10.69 -2.56 -1.67
N LEU A 85 11.53 -1.82 -0.95
CA LEU A 85 11.09 -0.87 0.06
C LEU A 85 10.36 0.31 -0.59
N ILE A 86 9.21 0.63 -0.03
CA ILE A 86 8.35 1.78 -0.31
C ILE A 86 8.30 2.57 1.00
N GLY A 87 9.02 3.67 1.12
CA GLY A 87 9.19 4.31 2.42
C GLY A 87 9.37 5.82 2.36
N PHE A 88 9.05 6.48 3.46
CA PHE A 88 9.26 7.90 3.68
C PHE A 88 10.52 8.15 4.47
N THR A 89 11.33 9.10 3.99
CA THR A 89 12.48 9.62 4.73
C THR A 89 12.04 10.56 5.86
N GLU A 90 12.99 10.97 6.73
CA GLU A 90 12.74 12.03 7.74
C GLU A 90 12.33 13.36 7.10
N ASP A 91 12.72 13.62 5.83
CA ASP A 91 12.34 14.81 5.05
C ASP A 91 10.99 14.61 4.31
N ASP A 92 10.19 13.64 4.73
CA ASP A 92 8.85 13.35 4.18
C ASP A 92 8.81 13.00 2.68
N LYS A 93 9.93 12.49 2.13
CA LYS A 93 10.03 12.09 0.73
C LYS A 93 9.79 10.60 0.58
N LEU A 94 8.87 10.24 -0.31
CA LEU A 94 8.64 8.85 -0.71
C LEU A 94 9.79 8.38 -1.59
N VAL A 95 10.50 7.36 -1.15
CA VAL A 95 11.57 6.70 -1.89
C VAL A 95 11.21 5.24 -2.16
N LEU A 96 11.64 4.77 -3.32
CA LEU A 96 11.38 3.43 -3.82
C LEU A 96 12.69 2.76 -4.18
N GLY A 97 12.94 1.55 -3.70
CA GLY A 97 14.17 0.85 -4.08
C GLY A 97 14.32 -0.54 -3.48
N LYS A 98 15.07 -1.37 -4.19
CA LYS A 98 15.62 -2.59 -3.61
C LYS A 98 16.84 -2.20 -2.78
N MET A 99 16.72 -2.29 -1.47
CA MET A 99 17.77 -1.86 -0.57
C MET A 99 17.89 -2.77 0.65
N THR A 100 19.07 -2.78 1.23
CA THR A 100 19.35 -3.44 2.50
C THR A 100 18.85 -2.57 3.67
N VAL A 101 18.69 -3.17 4.85
CA VAL A 101 18.36 -2.42 6.08
C VAL A 101 19.37 -1.28 6.33
N LYS A 102 20.67 -1.55 6.13
CA LYS A 102 21.73 -0.54 6.31
C LYS A 102 21.55 0.66 5.37
N GLN A 103 21.25 0.40 4.09
CA GLN A 103 20.98 1.48 3.12
C GLN A 103 19.72 2.26 3.50
N ALA A 104 18.64 1.60 3.92
CA ALA A 104 17.42 2.26 4.38
C ALA A 104 17.67 3.16 5.59
N GLN A 105 18.47 2.68 6.55
CA GLN A 105 18.90 3.48 7.72
C GLN A 105 19.77 4.69 7.32
N GLN A 106 20.70 4.52 6.38
CA GLN A 106 21.53 5.62 5.86
C GLN A 106 20.68 6.68 5.14
N MET A 107 19.60 6.26 4.46
CA MET A 107 18.62 7.15 3.83
C MET A 107 17.63 7.74 4.84
N LYS A 108 17.76 7.43 6.13
CA LYS A 108 16.88 7.91 7.21
C LYS A 108 15.41 7.60 6.93
N ILE A 109 15.12 6.36 6.53
CA ILE A 109 13.75 5.91 6.36
C ILE A 109 13.07 5.87 7.73
N ARG A 110 12.00 6.68 7.89
CA ARG A 110 11.20 6.73 9.12
C ARG A 110 10.02 5.76 9.10
N ASP A 111 9.41 5.59 7.96
CA ASP A 111 8.23 4.75 7.76
C ASP A 111 8.32 4.04 6.42
N GLY A 112 7.91 2.78 6.35
CA GLY A 112 7.93 2.07 5.08
C GLY A 112 7.61 0.60 5.19
N VAL A 113 7.21 0.02 4.07
CA VAL A 113 6.86 -1.39 3.88
C VAL A 113 7.51 -1.92 2.61
N THR A 114 7.53 -3.23 2.44
CA THR A 114 8.03 -3.84 1.20
C THR A 114 6.88 -4.41 0.38
N PHE A 115 6.83 -4.01 -0.88
CA PHE A 115 5.96 -4.60 -1.91
C PHE A 115 6.35 -4.12 -3.32
N GLY A 116 5.48 -4.32 -4.31
CA GLY A 116 5.65 -3.84 -5.68
C GLY A 116 4.64 -4.44 -6.67
N PRO A 117 4.84 -4.15 -7.93
CA PRO A 117 5.97 -3.45 -8.54
C PRO A 117 5.98 -1.95 -8.25
N PHE A 118 7.12 -1.28 -8.51
CA PHE A 118 7.16 0.17 -8.60
C PHE A 118 6.48 0.59 -9.90
N LEU A 119 5.64 1.61 -9.82
CA LEU A 119 4.83 2.10 -10.93
C LEU A 119 5.49 3.30 -11.64
N ILE A 120 5.94 4.26 -10.84
CA ILE A 120 6.64 5.46 -11.30
C ILE A 120 7.85 5.68 -10.39
N VAL A 121 9.02 5.87 -10.98
CA VAL A 121 10.27 6.13 -10.23
C VAL A 121 10.93 7.38 -10.77
N ASN A 122 11.08 8.41 -9.94
CA ASN A 122 11.69 9.70 -10.30
C ASN A 122 11.04 10.32 -11.55
N GLY A 123 9.71 10.24 -11.66
CA GLY A 123 8.91 10.78 -12.76
C GLY A 123 8.97 9.95 -14.05
N LYS A 124 9.52 8.76 -13.99
CA LYS A 124 9.55 7.82 -15.12
C LYS A 124 8.65 6.63 -14.81
N SER A 125 7.68 6.41 -15.66
CA SER A 125 6.77 5.26 -15.55
C SER A 125 7.48 3.97 -15.89
N SER A 126 7.17 2.92 -15.14
CA SER A 126 7.67 1.59 -15.40
C SER A 126 7.00 1.02 -16.66
N THR A 127 7.78 0.31 -17.48
CA THR A 127 7.23 -0.44 -18.60
C THR A 127 6.65 -1.76 -18.08
N VAL A 128 5.35 -1.94 -18.26
CA VAL A 128 4.65 -3.17 -17.91
C VAL A 128 4.21 -3.87 -19.18
N LEU A 129 4.70 -5.08 -19.41
CA LEU A 129 4.30 -5.90 -20.55
C LEU A 129 2.97 -6.60 -20.25
N GLY A 130 1.98 -6.41 -21.13
CA GLY A 130 0.62 -6.88 -20.91
C GLY A 130 0.03 -6.27 -19.64
N ASN A 131 -0.55 -7.09 -18.77
CA ASN A 131 -1.05 -6.69 -17.46
C ASN A 131 -0.03 -6.86 -16.32
N GLY A 132 1.24 -7.10 -16.65
CA GLY A 132 2.32 -7.33 -15.70
C GLY A 132 2.30 -8.72 -15.03
N GLY A 133 1.49 -9.65 -15.54
CA GLY A 133 1.32 -10.99 -14.94
C GLY A 133 0.49 -11.02 -13.67
N TRP A 134 -0.06 -9.89 -13.23
CA TRP A 134 -0.86 -9.76 -12.01
C TRP A 134 -2.37 -9.83 -12.25
N GLY A 135 -2.79 -9.77 -13.54
CA GLY A 135 -4.20 -9.72 -13.92
C GLY A 135 -4.92 -8.48 -13.42
N THR A 136 -6.24 -8.46 -13.67
CA THR A 136 -7.16 -7.44 -13.18
C THR A 136 -7.72 -7.86 -11.83
N ALA A 137 -7.60 -7.00 -10.81
CA ALA A 137 -8.00 -7.30 -9.44
C ALA A 137 -8.22 -6.00 -8.62
N PRO A 138 -8.81 -6.07 -7.40
CA PRO A 138 -8.73 -4.96 -6.44
C PRO A 138 -7.28 -4.58 -6.20
N ARG A 139 -6.99 -3.26 -6.14
CA ARG A 139 -5.63 -2.74 -6.01
C ARG A 139 -5.52 -1.65 -4.95
N THR A 140 -4.34 -1.59 -4.38
CA THR A 140 -3.92 -0.47 -3.52
C THR A 140 -2.60 0.06 -4.03
N ALA A 141 -2.47 1.39 -4.11
CA ALA A 141 -1.22 2.03 -4.49
C ALA A 141 -0.98 3.29 -3.65
N ILE A 142 0.29 3.63 -3.52
CA ILE A 142 0.75 4.86 -2.88
C ILE A 142 1.62 5.64 -3.85
N GLY A 143 1.50 6.97 -3.83
CA GLY A 143 2.37 7.83 -4.62
C GLY A 143 2.66 9.15 -3.93
N GLN A 144 3.67 9.86 -4.43
CA GLN A 144 3.98 11.23 -4.01
C GLN A 144 4.33 12.08 -5.22
N ARG A 145 3.81 13.29 -5.23
CA ARG A 145 4.10 14.33 -6.22
C ARG A 145 5.41 15.05 -5.86
N LYS A 146 5.96 15.82 -6.81
CA LYS A 146 7.17 16.65 -6.57
C LYS A 146 6.96 17.72 -5.51
N ASP A 147 5.74 18.23 -5.37
CA ASP A 147 5.37 19.24 -4.36
C ASP A 147 5.13 18.66 -2.95
N GLY A 148 5.34 17.33 -2.78
CA GLY A 148 5.22 16.64 -1.50
C GLY A 148 3.83 16.03 -1.23
N ILE A 149 2.81 16.37 -2.01
CA ILE A 149 1.46 15.81 -1.86
C ILE A 149 1.51 14.30 -2.04
N VAL A 150 0.93 13.56 -1.06
CA VAL A 150 0.86 12.10 -1.08
C VAL A 150 -0.50 11.64 -1.57
N LEU A 151 -0.50 10.56 -2.33
CA LEU A 151 -1.66 9.94 -2.96
C LEU A 151 -1.86 8.54 -2.37
N PHE A 152 -3.03 8.29 -1.78
CA PHE A 152 -3.48 6.95 -1.42
C PHE A 152 -4.58 6.53 -2.38
N LEU A 153 -4.39 5.46 -3.09
CA LEU A 153 -5.35 4.92 -4.06
C LEU A 153 -5.79 3.52 -3.65
N VAL A 154 -7.11 3.30 -3.60
CA VAL A 154 -7.71 1.97 -3.52
C VAL A 154 -8.71 1.82 -4.65
N ILE A 155 -8.70 0.69 -5.32
CA ILE A 155 -9.61 0.32 -6.41
C ILE A 155 -10.29 -0.98 -6.03
N ASP A 156 -11.60 -0.99 -6.02
CA ASP A 156 -12.40 -2.21 -5.86
C ASP A 156 -12.32 -3.11 -7.10
N GLY A 157 -12.84 -4.30 -7.00
CA GLY A 157 -12.85 -5.23 -8.13
C GLY A 157 -13.58 -6.53 -7.81
N ARG A 158 -13.37 -7.54 -8.67
CA ARG A 158 -14.00 -8.86 -8.58
C ARG A 158 -15.52 -8.85 -8.79
N ARG A 159 -16.05 -7.81 -9.43
CA ARG A 159 -17.43 -7.74 -9.92
C ARG A 159 -17.45 -7.82 -11.44
N VAL A 160 -18.54 -8.31 -12.00
CA VAL A 160 -18.70 -8.42 -13.46
C VAL A 160 -18.61 -7.04 -14.14
N SER A 161 -19.23 -6.02 -13.52
CA SER A 161 -19.19 -4.63 -14.00
C SER A 161 -17.93 -3.87 -13.63
N GLU A 162 -17.17 -4.37 -12.64
CA GLU A 162 -16.03 -3.70 -12.01
C GLU A 162 -14.96 -4.73 -11.65
N PRO A 163 -14.21 -5.21 -12.66
CA PRO A 163 -13.25 -6.30 -12.45
C PRO A 163 -12.04 -5.89 -11.60
N GLY A 164 -11.78 -4.59 -11.46
CA GLY A 164 -10.63 -4.03 -10.80
C GLY A 164 -9.69 -3.32 -11.77
N ALA A 165 -8.40 -3.31 -11.46
CA ALA A 165 -7.36 -2.65 -12.24
C ALA A 165 -6.16 -3.57 -12.46
N ASP A 166 -5.44 -3.36 -13.55
CA ASP A 166 -4.10 -3.91 -13.78
C ASP A 166 -3.01 -2.88 -13.42
N MET A 167 -1.75 -3.20 -13.71
CA MET A 167 -0.63 -2.30 -13.36
C MET A 167 -0.57 -1.07 -14.27
N ASN A 168 -1.01 -1.16 -15.53
CA ASN A 168 -1.04 -0.02 -16.46
C ASN A 168 -2.12 0.98 -16.03
N ASP A 169 -3.27 0.49 -15.57
CA ASP A 169 -4.32 1.34 -15.01
C ASP A 169 -3.82 2.14 -13.79
N LEU A 170 -3.06 1.48 -12.89
CA LEU A 170 -2.48 2.16 -11.73
C LEU A 170 -1.47 3.23 -12.15
N ILE A 171 -0.62 2.94 -13.15
CA ILE A 171 0.35 3.90 -13.69
C ILE A 171 -0.39 5.10 -14.24
N GLU A 172 -1.38 4.89 -15.12
CA GLU A 172 -2.17 5.96 -15.74
C GLU A 172 -2.86 6.85 -14.71
N ILE A 173 -3.49 6.24 -13.68
CA ILE A 173 -4.13 7.00 -12.60
C ILE A 173 -3.09 7.82 -11.84
N MET A 174 -1.98 7.23 -11.45
CA MET A 174 -0.94 7.94 -10.69
C MET A 174 -0.30 9.07 -11.50
N GLU A 175 -0.11 8.89 -12.82
CA GLU A 175 0.36 9.95 -13.73
C GLU A 175 -0.65 11.11 -13.81
N ARG A 176 -1.93 10.83 -13.96
CA ARG A 176 -3.01 11.86 -13.99
C ARG A 176 -3.03 12.70 -12.71
N TYR A 177 -2.69 12.12 -11.57
CA TYR A 177 -2.57 12.84 -10.30
C TYR A 177 -1.19 13.47 -10.07
N GLY A 178 -0.26 13.35 -11.02
CA GLY A 178 1.05 13.98 -11.00
C GLY A 178 2.07 13.32 -10.09
N ALA A 179 1.95 12.02 -9.83
CA ALA A 179 2.91 11.28 -9.02
C ALA A 179 4.31 11.34 -9.63
N TYR A 180 5.30 11.63 -8.81
CA TYR A 180 6.73 11.58 -9.15
C TYR A 180 7.33 10.22 -8.76
N ASN A 181 6.88 9.67 -7.65
CA ASN A 181 7.12 8.29 -7.23
C ASN A 181 5.79 7.63 -6.94
N ALA A 182 5.59 6.39 -7.40
CA ALA A 182 4.41 5.60 -7.09
C ALA A 182 4.74 4.11 -7.08
N ALA A 183 4.07 3.36 -6.20
CA ALA A 183 4.23 1.92 -6.08
C ALA A 183 2.90 1.23 -5.79
N ASN A 184 2.77 0.01 -6.30
CA ASN A 184 1.70 -0.89 -5.95
C ASN A 184 1.95 -1.45 -4.54
N LEU A 185 0.92 -1.53 -3.73
CA LEU A 185 0.85 -2.17 -2.43
C LEU A 185 0.11 -3.52 -2.54
N ASP A 186 -0.02 -4.24 -1.43
CA ASP A 186 -0.77 -5.49 -1.42
C ASP A 186 -2.21 -5.26 -1.90
N GLY A 187 -2.71 -6.19 -2.69
CA GLY A 187 -3.96 -6.06 -3.43
C GLY A 187 -4.99 -7.12 -3.06
N GLY A 188 -5.96 -7.30 -3.96
CA GLY A 188 -7.01 -8.31 -3.79
C GLY A 188 -7.86 -8.05 -2.53
N THR A 189 -8.08 -9.08 -1.73
CA THR A 189 -8.87 -8.99 -0.48
C THR A 189 -8.25 -8.03 0.55
N SER A 190 -6.98 -7.69 0.42
CA SER A 190 -6.30 -6.74 1.31
C SER A 190 -6.61 -5.27 0.97
N SER A 191 -7.15 -4.97 -0.22
CA SER A 191 -7.41 -3.60 -0.69
C SER A 191 -8.53 -2.95 0.12
N VAL A 192 -8.14 -2.08 1.05
CA VAL A 192 -9.08 -1.42 1.97
C VAL A 192 -8.65 0.04 2.19
N MET A 193 -9.61 0.95 2.14
CA MET A 193 -9.46 2.34 2.59
C MET A 193 -10.41 2.62 3.75
N VAL A 194 -9.85 3.12 4.84
CA VAL A 194 -10.60 3.53 6.03
C VAL A 194 -10.52 5.05 6.16
N VAL A 195 -11.65 5.69 6.36
CA VAL A 195 -11.75 7.14 6.61
C VAL A 195 -12.60 7.36 7.86
N ASN A 196 -12.09 8.11 8.83
CA ASN A 196 -12.75 8.35 10.10
C ASN A 196 -13.23 7.06 10.83
N GLY A 197 -12.48 5.97 10.66
CA GLY A 197 -12.79 4.67 11.29
C GLY A 197 -13.72 3.77 10.49
N GLU A 198 -14.27 4.24 9.38
CA GLU A 198 -15.18 3.49 8.52
C GLU A 198 -14.51 3.07 7.21
N ILE A 199 -14.81 1.87 6.73
CA ILE A 199 -14.38 1.40 5.41
C ILE A 199 -15.24 2.10 4.36
N ILE A 200 -14.60 2.76 3.39
CA ILE A 200 -15.29 3.53 2.36
C ILE A 200 -15.37 2.83 1.00
N ASN A 201 -14.60 1.79 0.81
CA ASN A 201 -14.65 0.92 -0.38
C ASN A 201 -15.38 -0.39 -0.06
N ASP A 202 -15.52 -1.29 -1.02
CA ASP A 202 -16.24 -2.55 -0.84
C ASP A 202 -15.33 -3.76 -1.14
N PRO A 203 -14.52 -4.20 -0.18
CA PRO A 203 -13.61 -5.31 -0.36
C PRO A 203 -14.33 -6.63 -0.63
N ILE A 204 -13.97 -7.29 -1.71
CA ILE A 204 -14.50 -8.60 -2.09
C ILE A 204 -13.36 -9.62 -2.10
N ASP A 205 -13.56 -10.75 -1.43
CA ASP A 205 -12.59 -11.84 -1.42
C ASP A 205 -12.67 -12.74 -2.67
N SER A 206 -11.81 -13.74 -2.75
CA SER A 206 -11.75 -14.65 -3.88
C SER A 206 -13.00 -15.57 -4.01
N SER A 207 -13.82 -15.67 -2.98
CA SER A 207 -15.11 -16.40 -3.03
C SER A 207 -16.28 -15.51 -3.45
N GLY A 208 -16.06 -14.20 -3.64
CA GLY A 208 -17.11 -13.22 -3.92
C GLY A 208 -17.80 -12.68 -2.67
N ALA A 209 -17.30 -12.98 -1.47
CA ALA A 209 -17.89 -12.47 -0.23
C ALA A 209 -17.38 -11.05 0.07
N HIS A 210 -18.29 -10.17 0.47
CA HIS A 210 -17.99 -8.80 0.89
C HIS A 210 -17.37 -8.82 2.29
N ARG A 211 -16.06 -8.78 2.36
CA ARG A 211 -15.32 -8.81 3.63
C ARG A 211 -13.88 -8.36 3.47
N THR A 212 -13.32 -7.86 4.57
CA THR A 212 -11.88 -7.60 4.71
C THR A 212 -11.18 -8.81 5.31
N ARG A 213 -9.84 -8.77 5.32
CA ARG A 213 -8.99 -9.78 5.97
C ARG A 213 -8.04 -9.14 6.97
N TYR A 214 -7.42 -9.95 7.80
CA TYR A 214 -6.29 -9.54 8.61
C TYR A 214 -5.08 -9.25 7.72
N ILE A 215 -4.39 -8.16 8.03
CA ILE A 215 -3.18 -7.72 7.34
C ILE A 215 -2.08 -7.40 8.36
N SER A 216 -0.83 -7.38 7.90
CA SER A 216 0.32 -7.14 8.76
C SER A 216 0.60 -5.66 8.96
N THR A 217 0.42 -4.84 7.92
CA THR A 217 0.85 -3.44 7.89
C THR A 217 -0.14 -2.55 7.15
N GLY A 218 -0.09 -1.25 7.43
CA GLY A 218 -0.83 -0.22 6.70
C GLY A 218 -0.09 1.11 6.70
N PHE A 219 -0.48 2.00 5.80
CA PHE A 219 -0.15 3.42 5.88
C PHE A 219 -1.34 4.20 6.41
N ILE A 220 -1.07 5.14 7.31
CA ILE A 220 -2.11 6.00 7.90
C ILE A 220 -1.77 7.47 7.73
N LEU A 221 -2.80 8.31 7.67
CA LEU A 221 -2.75 9.73 7.94
C LEU A 221 -3.26 9.96 9.36
N THR A 222 -2.42 10.43 10.27
CA THR A 222 -2.83 10.74 11.66
C THR A 222 -3.72 11.97 11.71
N LYS A 223 -4.61 12.07 12.73
CA LYS A 223 -5.27 13.33 13.08
C LYS A 223 -4.23 14.36 13.53
N LYS A 224 -4.56 15.64 13.38
CA LYS A 224 -3.73 16.73 13.91
C LYS A 224 -3.80 16.76 15.42
#